data_7da018a7c65101d20d2706d0c87985bb
#
_entry.id   7da018a7c65101d20d2706d0c87985bb
#
_cell.length_a   1.000
_cell.length_b   1.000
_cell.length_c   1.000
_cell.angle_alpha   90.00
_cell.angle_beta   90.00
_cell.angle_gamma   90.00
#
_symmetry.space_group_name_H-M   'P 1'
#
loop_
_entity.id
_entity.type
_entity.pdbx_description
1 polymer ?
#
loop_
_entity_poly.entity_id
_entity_poly.type
_entity_poly.pdbx_seq_one_letter_code
_entity_poly.pdbx_strand_id
1 'polypeptide(L)'
;MPDADAPRRAGIPPRFARPLALAAKGELPPNVALMHILIAAADEAEARAILAAAAAEEGAAAEMLRLLDAHPAAFRTVKAVLDRVVHDAEARPAGETVRALAAAFDEAARAAPEASVALYALGSPELLLAATAEIVAALRRWGVFGRDRSMLEIGCGIGRFEEALAAELALAVGIDVSAVMLRAARARCAGRANVSFLQTSGLDLAPFRDRSFDLVLAVDSFPYLVQAGPALVARHVAEAARVLRPGGDLVILNLSYRDDLGADRRDLAALARGAFDIRRDGTREFRHWDGAAFHLVRRGT
;
A
#
# COMPACT_ATOMS: atom_id res chain seq x y z
N MET A 1 4.68 -23.27 -9.18
CA MET A 1 4.07 -24.56 -8.80
C MET A 1 3.08 -24.25 -7.69
N PRO A 2 1.79 -24.55 -7.78
CA PRO A 2 0.86 -24.33 -6.67
C PRO A 2 1.20 -25.31 -5.56
N ASP A 3 1.30 -24.79 -4.34
CA ASP A 3 1.61 -25.52 -3.11
C ASP A 3 0.50 -26.57 -2.83
N ALA A 4 0.85 -27.85 -2.91
CA ALA A 4 -0.10 -28.97 -2.92
C ALA A 4 -0.49 -29.42 -1.50
N ASP A 5 -0.12 -28.71 -0.43
CA ASP A 5 -0.17 -29.20 0.95
C ASP A 5 -1.08 -28.40 1.92
N ALA A 6 -2.06 -27.65 1.41
CA ALA A 6 -3.10 -27.08 2.28
C ALA A 6 -4.14 -28.18 2.60
N PRO A 7 -4.44 -28.46 3.87
CA PRO A 7 -5.46 -29.46 4.24
C PRO A 7 -6.81 -29.06 3.63
N ARG A 8 -7.33 -29.90 2.72
CA ARG A 8 -8.66 -29.73 2.13
C ARG A 8 -9.70 -29.86 3.23
N ARG A 9 -10.17 -28.75 3.79
CA ARG A 9 -11.39 -28.73 4.61
C ARG A 9 -12.55 -29.09 3.68
N ALA A 10 -13.25 -30.19 3.94
CA ALA A 10 -14.37 -30.64 3.13
C ALA A 10 -15.42 -29.52 3.01
N GLY A 11 -15.71 -29.10 1.77
CA GLY A 11 -16.75 -28.11 1.47
C GLY A 11 -16.27 -26.67 1.20
N ILE A 12 -14.98 -26.32 1.37
CA ILE A 12 -14.48 -24.96 1.07
C ILE A 12 -13.91 -24.93 -0.35
N PRO A 13 -14.43 -24.06 -1.26
CA PRO A 13 -13.90 -23.93 -2.61
C PRO A 13 -12.43 -23.47 -2.62
N PRO A 14 -11.60 -23.95 -3.56
CA PRO A 14 -10.16 -23.69 -3.60
C PRO A 14 -9.78 -22.20 -3.57
N ARG A 15 -10.60 -21.32 -4.17
CA ARG A 15 -10.38 -19.86 -4.20
C ARG A 15 -10.35 -19.21 -2.81
N PHE A 16 -10.95 -19.85 -1.79
CA PHE A 16 -10.96 -19.36 -0.41
C PHE A 16 -9.94 -20.06 0.49
N ALA A 17 -9.35 -21.17 0.04
CA ALA A 17 -8.51 -22.03 0.88
C ALA A 17 -7.25 -21.30 1.37
N ARG A 18 -6.56 -20.57 0.46
CA ARG A 18 -5.30 -19.90 0.78
C ARG A 18 -5.46 -18.78 1.84
N PRO A 19 -6.34 -17.78 1.68
CA PRO A 19 -6.49 -16.71 2.68
C PRO A 19 -6.93 -17.27 4.04
N LEU A 20 -7.80 -18.29 4.10
CA LEU A 20 -8.20 -18.93 5.34
C LEU A 20 -7.04 -19.67 6.01
N ALA A 21 -6.23 -20.40 5.25
CA ALA A 21 -5.09 -21.14 5.78
C ALA A 21 -4.01 -20.21 6.34
N LEU A 22 -3.69 -19.13 5.62
CA LEU A 22 -2.70 -18.14 6.05
C LEU A 22 -3.16 -17.37 7.29
N ALA A 23 -4.45 -17.00 7.35
CA ALA A 23 -5.02 -16.34 8.52
C ALA A 23 -5.03 -17.27 9.75
N ALA A 24 -5.38 -18.53 9.58
CA ALA A 24 -5.36 -19.53 10.65
C ALA A 24 -3.95 -19.76 11.24
N LYS A 25 -2.90 -19.57 10.44
CA LYS A 25 -1.49 -19.64 10.89
C LYS A 25 -0.98 -18.32 11.47
N GLY A 26 -1.75 -17.23 11.40
CA GLY A 26 -1.29 -15.88 11.76
C GLY A 26 -0.32 -15.26 10.76
N GLU A 27 -0.22 -15.82 9.55
CA GLU A 27 0.66 -15.37 8.47
C GLU A 27 0.00 -14.25 7.61
N LEU A 28 -1.33 -14.12 7.71
CA LEU A 28 -2.12 -13.08 7.05
C LEU A 28 -3.06 -12.42 8.07
N PRO A 29 -3.08 -11.08 8.16
CA PRO A 29 -4.00 -10.36 9.05
C PRO A 29 -5.48 -10.68 8.74
N PRO A 30 -6.37 -10.78 9.73
CA PRO A 30 -7.78 -11.13 9.51
C PRO A 30 -8.53 -10.19 8.58
N ASN A 31 -8.28 -8.87 8.66
CA ASN A 31 -8.88 -7.88 7.76
C ASN A 31 -8.39 -8.05 6.31
N VAL A 32 -7.12 -8.37 6.11
CA VAL A 32 -6.55 -8.65 4.78
C VAL A 32 -7.10 -9.98 4.23
N ALA A 33 -7.16 -11.02 5.06
CA ALA A 33 -7.76 -12.30 4.67
C ALA A 33 -9.25 -12.14 4.30
N LEU A 34 -10.00 -11.34 5.09
CA LEU A 34 -11.39 -11.00 4.78
C LEU A 34 -11.49 -10.27 3.43
N MET A 35 -10.64 -9.27 3.18
CA MET A 35 -10.58 -8.60 1.87
C MET A 35 -10.46 -9.62 0.72
N HIS A 36 -9.51 -10.57 0.81
CA HIS A 36 -9.34 -11.60 -0.23
C HIS A 36 -10.57 -12.50 -0.38
N ILE A 37 -11.25 -12.83 0.72
CA ILE A 37 -12.51 -13.60 0.68
C ILE A 37 -13.61 -12.80 0.00
N LEU A 38 -13.77 -11.51 0.34
CA LEU A 38 -14.75 -10.63 -0.30
C LEU A 38 -14.46 -10.43 -1.79
N ILE A 39 -13.19 -10.35 -2.19
CA ILE A 39 -12.77 -10.31 -3.60
C ILE A 39 -13.24 -11.57 -4.33
N ALA A 40 -13.01 -12.75 -3.76
CA ALA A 40 -13.27 -14.04 -4.39
C ALA A 40 -14.76 -14.46 -4.36
N ALA A 41 -15.56 -13.94 -3.43
CA ALA A 41 -16.97 -14.29 -3.27
C ALA A 41 -17.84 -13.65 -4.36
N ALA A 42 -18.86 -14.38 -4.81
CA ALA A 42 -19.85 -13.89 -5.76
C ALA A 42 -20.77 -12.83 -5.11
N ASP A 43 -21.15 -13.08 -3.86
CA ASP A 43 -21.97 -12.19 -3.04
C ASP A 43 -21.61 -12.27 -1.55
N GLU A 44 -22.20 -11.41 -0.73
CA GLU A 44 -21.94 -11.36 0.71
C GLU A 44 -22.42 -12.63 1.42
N ALA A 45 -23.50 -13.27 0.94
CA ALA A 45 -24.02 -14.48 1.55
C ALA A 45 -23.05 -15.64 1.39
N GLU A 46 -22.40 -15.77 0.22
CA GLU A 46 -21.33 -16.76 0.00
C GLU A 46 -20.14 -16.50 0.93
N ALA A 47 -19.68 -15.24 1.04
CA ALA A 47 -18.57 -14.90 1.93
C ALA A 47 -18.91 -15.29 3.40
N ARG A 48 -20.09 -14.96 3.87
CA ARG A 48 -20.57 -15.33 5.21
C ARG A 48 -20.66 -16.85 5.41
N ALA A 49 -21.20 -17.57 4.44
CA ALA A 49 -21.32 -19.02 4.51
C ALA A 49 -19.96 -19.71 4.59
N ILE A 50 -18.99 -19.25 3.80
CA ILE A 50 -17.60 -19.77 3.82
C ILE A 50 -16.92 -19.47 5.17
N LEU A 51 -17.05 -18.26 5.68
CA LEU A 51 -16.48 -17.89 6.97
C LEU A 51 -17.12 -18.67 8.13
N ALA A 52 -18.45 -18.87 8.12
CA ALA A 52 -19.15 -19.68 9.11
C ALA A 52 -18.72 -21.15 9.07
N ALA A 53 -18.55 -21.73 7.88
CA ALA A 53 -18.06 -23.09 7.72
C ALA A 53 -16.60 -23.25 8.20
N ALA A 54 -15.80 -22.18 8.12
CA ALA A 54 -14.40 -22.19 8.55
C ALA A 54 -14.22 -21.83 10.04
N ALA A 55 -15.21 -21.24 10.69
CA ALA A 55 -15.14 -20.80 12.09
C ALA A 55 -15.15 -22.03 13.03
N ALA A 56 -14.00 -22.34 13.63
CA ALA A 56 -13.98 -23.04 14.91
C ALA A 56 -14.24 -21.97 16.01
N GLU A 57 -14.67 -22.37 17.22
CA GLU A 57 -15.22 -21.48 18.26
C GLU A 57 -14.40 -20.23 18.59
N GLU A 58 -13.07 -20.25 18.40
CA GLU A 58 -12.18 -19.10 18.48
C GLU A 58 -11.10 -19.22 17.39
N GLY A 59 -11.19 -18.44 16.33
CA GLY A 59 -10.20 -18.51 15.27
C GLY A 59 -10.27 -17.31 14.32
N ALA A 60 -9.32 -17.20 13.41
CA ALA A 60 -9.25 -16.11 12.44
C ALA A 60 -10.55 -15.96 11.61
N ALA A 61 -11.23 -17.08 11.30
CA ALA A 61 -12.52 -17.02 10.58
C ALA A 61 -13.64 -16.39 11.43
N ALA A 62 -13.68 -16.65 12.72
CA ALA A 62 -14.62 -16.00 13.64
C ALA A 62 -14.32 -14.51 13.79
N GLU A 63 -13.03 -14.12 13.79
CA GLU A 63 -12.64 -12.71 13.77
C GLU A 63 -13.05 -12.02 12.47
N MET A 64 -12.84 -12.67 11.31
CA MET A 64 -13.32 -12.14 10.02
C MET A 64 -14.83 -11.96 9.96
N LEU A 65 -15.62 -12.86 10.56
CA LEU A 65 -17.08 -12.69 10.68
C LEU A 65 -17.41 -11.47 11.53
N ARG A 66 -16.77 -11.30 12.69
CA ARG A 66 -16.97 -10.10 13.52
C ARG A 66 -16.61 -8.80 12.78
N LEU A 67 -15.52 -8.81 12.00
CA LEU A 67 -15.16 -7.66 11.16
C LEU A 67 -16.23 -7.39 10.10
N LEU A 68 -16.74 -8.42 9.43
CA LEU A 68 -17.80 -8.27 8.43
C LEU A 68 -19.10 -7.76 9.04
N ASP A 69 -19.44 -8.18 10.27
CA ASP A 69 -20.62 -7.69 11.01
C ASP A 69 -20.43 -6.23 11.46
N ALA A 70 -19.24 -5.85 11.89
CA ALA A 70 -18.91 -4.48 12.26
C ALA A 70 -18.89 -3.51 11.06
N HIS A 71 -18.65 -4.03 9.85
CA HIS A 71 -18.52 -3.25 8.62
C HIS A 71 -19.51 -3.74 7.53
N PRO A 72 -20.82 -3.53 7.67
CA PRO A 72 -21.84 -4.10 6.78
C PRO A 72 -21.77 -3.59 5.33
N ALA A 73 -21.02 -2.51 5.07
CA ALA A 73 -20.78 -2.01 3.73
C ALA A 73 -19.53 -2.65 3.05
N ALA A 74 -18.71 -3.42 3.78
CA ALA A 74 -17.41 -3.90 3.34
C ALA A 74 -17.48 -4.64 1.99
N PHE A 75 -18.41 -5.58 1.81
CA PHE A 75 -18.54 -6.32 0.57
C PHE A 75 -18.78 -5.38 -0.62
N ARG A 76 -19.78 -4.49 -0.52
CA ARG A 76 -20.12 -3.54 -1.58
C ARG A 76 -18.96 -2.58 -1.88
N THR A 77 -18.28 -2.10 -0.83
CA THR A 77 -17.13 -1.19 -0.93
C THR A 77 -15.96 -1.86 -1.65
N VAL A 78 -15.60 -3.08 -1.26
CA VAL A 78 -14.52 -3.85 -1.90
C VAL A 78 -14.84 -4.08 -3.38
N LYS A 79 -16.04 -4.56 -3.72
CA LYS A 79 -16.45 -4.76 -5.13
C LYS A 79 -16.43 -3.45 -5.92
N ALA A 80 -16.96 -2.36 -5.36
CA ALA A 80 -17.00 -1.05 -6.02
C ALA A 80 -15.60 -0.49 -6.35
N VAL A 81 -14.59 -0.75 -5.54
CA VAL A 81 -13.20 -0.34 -5.84
C VAL A 81 -12.59 -1.26 -6.89
N LEU A 82 -12.76 -2.58 -6.77
CA LEU A 82 -12.22 -3.55 -7.74
C LEU A 82 -12.75 -3.35 -9.15
N ASP A 83 -14.04 -3.05 -9.30
CA ASP A 83 -14.66 -2.81 -10.60
C ASP A 83 -14.07 -1.59 -11.32
N ARG A 84 -13.39 -0.70 -10.59
CA ARG A 84 -12.80 0.55 -11.11
C ARG A 84 -11.29 0.48 -11.30
N VAL A 85 -10.59 -0.24 -10.42
CA VAL A 85 -9.13 -0.38 -10.49
C VAL A 85 -8.79 -1.67 -11.23
N VAL A 86 -8.61 -1.56 -12.55
CA VAL A 86 -8.23 -2.69 -13.40
C VAL A 86 -6.76 -3.02 -13.17
N HIS A 87 -6.49 -4.23 -12.69
CA HIS A 87 -5.12 -4.75 -12.52
C HIS A 87 -4.61 -5.48 -13.78
N ASP A 88 -5.33 -5.42 -14.90
CA ASP A 88 -4.93 -6.07 -16.15
C ASP A 88 -3.85 -5.26 -16.87
N ALA A 89 -2.69 -5.87 -17.00
CA ALA A 89 -1.55 -5.34 -17.72
C ALA A 89 -1.62 -5.75 -19.21
N GLU A 90 -2.47 -5.10 -20.00
CA GLU A 90 -2.13 -4.99 -21.43
C GLU A 90 -0.84 -4.18 -21.54
N ALA A 91 0.10 -4.65 -22.35
CA ALA A 91 1.37 -3.96 -22.60
C ALA A 91 1.11 -2.61 -23.27
N ARG A 92 1.07 -1.55 -22.46
CA ARG A 92 0.90 -0.15 -22.89
C ARG A 92 2.16 0.65 -22.55
N PRO A 93 2.45 1.74 -23.26
CA PRO A 93 3.47 2.68 -22.83
C PRO A 93 3.23 3.17 -21.39
N ALA A 94 4.28 3.29 -20.60
CA ALA A 94 4.17 3.65 -19.17
C ALA A 94 3.29 4.89 -18.92
N GLY A 95 3.42 5.93 -19.73
CA GLY A 95 2.60 7.14 -19.60
C GLY A 95 1.10 6.92 -19.87
N GLU A 96 0.73 5.94 -20.68
CA GLU A 96 -0.67 5.57 -20.91
C GLU A 96 -1.21 4.75 -19.73
N THR A 97 -0.42 3.81 -19.23
CA THR A 97 -0.76 3.03 -18.03
C THR A 97 -0.98 3.96 -16.84
N VAL A 98 -0.08 4.91 -16.59
CA VAL A 98 -0.21 5.86 -15.48
C VAL A 98 -1.45 6.75 -15.65
N ARG A 99 -1.79 7.21 -16.86
CA ARG A 99 -3.02 7.98 -17.09
C ARG A 99 -4.28 7.15 -16.85
N ALA A 100 -4.29 5.89 -17.25
CA ALA A 100 -5.41 4.98 -17.01
C ALA A 100 -5.58 4.73 -15.50
N LEU A 101 -4.48 4.51 -14.77
CA LEU A 101 -4.48 4.37 -13.31
C LEU A 101 -4.99 5.65 -12.63
N ALA A 102 -4.56 6.84 -13.06
CA ALA A 102 -5.03 8.11 -12.51
C ALA A 102 -6.56 8.24 -12.63
N ALA A 103 -7.13 7.90 -13.80
CA ALA A 103 -8.58 7.92 -14.02
C ALA A 103 -9.30 6.89 -13.13
N ALA A 104 -8.78 5.68 -13.03
CA ALA A 104 -9.33 4.62 -12.20
C ALA A 104 -9.33 5.01 -10.70
N PHE A 105 -8.24 5.58 -10.22
CA PHE A 105 -8.15 6.09 -8.85
C PHE A 105 -9.02 7.32 -8.59
N ASP A 106 -9.21 8.19 -9.58
CA ASP A 106 -10.18 9.28 -9.49
C ASP A 106 -11.60 8.75 -9.26
N GLU A 107 -12.00 7.69 -9.95
CA GLU A 107 -13.31 7.06 -9.78
C GLU A 107 -13.42 6.29 -8.45
N ALA A 108 -12.39 5.53 -8.09
CA ALA A 108 -12.36 4.80 -6.83
C ALA A 108 -12.44 5.74 -5.62
N ALA A 109 -11.69 6.86 -5.65
CA ALA A 109 -11.70 7.84 -4.57
C ALA A 109 -13.04 8.58 -4.44
N ARG A 110 -13.77 8.79 -5.55
CA ARG A 110 -15.15 9.34 -5.48
C ARG A 110 -16.13 8.37 -4.84
N ALA A 111 -15.93 7.07 -5.06
CA ALA A 111 -16.84 6.04 -4.56
C ALA A 111 -16.57 5.68 -3.09
N ALA A 112 -15.28 5.51 -2.70
CA ALA A 112 -14.87 5.07 -1.37
C ALA A 112 -13.42 5.51 -1.10
N PRO A 113 -13.19 6.75 -0.59
CA PRO A 113 -11.85 7.31 -0.42
C PRO A 113 -10.91 6.42 0.41
N GLU A 114 -11.38 5.90 1.55
CA GLU A 114 -10.58 5.05 2.45
C GLU A 114 -10.20 3.72 1.79
N ALA A 115 -11.15 3.07 1.14
CA ALA A 115 -10.91 1.79 0.46
C ALA A 115 -10.03 1.95 -0.78
N SER A 116 -10.06 3.11 -1.43
CA SER A 116 -9.26 3.38 -2.64
C SER A 116 -7.76 3.45 -2.37
N VAL A 117 -7.35 3.78 -1.15
CA VAL A 117 -5.93 3.82 -0.72
C VAL A 117 -5.51 2.60 0.09
N ALA A 118 -6.47 1.83 0.62
CA ALA A 118 -6.22 0.68 1.47
C ALA A 118 -7.44 -0.26 1.45
N LEU A 119 -7.52 -1.11 0.43
CA LEU A 119 -8.68 -2.01 0.26
C LEU A 119 -8.83 -2.95 1.47
N TYR A 120 -7.72 -3.31 2.12
CA TYR A 120 -7.68 -4.09 3.35
C TYR A 120 -8.31 -3.39 4.57
N ALA A 121 -8.53 -2.08 4.50
CA ALA A 121 -9.30 -1.34 5.50
C ALA A 121 -10.82 -1.49 5.31
N LEU A 122 -11.29 -2.20 4.28
CA LEU A 122 -12.70 -2.53 4.02
C LEU A 122 -13.62 -1.31 3.91
N GLY A 123 -13.05 -0.13 3.65
CA GLY A 123 -13.76 1.16 3.66
C GLY A 123 -14.03 1.71 5.07
N SER A 124 -13.45 1.11 6.12
CA SER A 124 -13.56 1.60 7.49
C SER A 124 -12.48 2.65 7.80
N PRO A 125 -12.86 3.87 8.23
CA PRO A 125 -11.92 4.86 8.72
C PRO A 125 -11.11 4.38 9.93
N GLU A 126 -11.72 3.59 10.82
CA GLU A 126 -11.08 3.06 12.02
C GLU A 126 -9.98 2.05 11.68
N LEU A 127 -10.24 1.11 10.76
CA LEU A 127 -9.24 0.16 10.29
C LEU A 127 -8.10 0.87 9.54
N LEU A 128 -8.44 1.88 8.72
CA LEU A 128 -7.44 2.70 8.04
C LEU A 128 -6.55 3.44 9.04
N LEU A 129 -7.14 4.03 10.08
CA LEU A 129 -6.41 4.72 11.14
C LEU A 129 -5.50 3.76 11.90
N ALA A 130 -5.98 2.57 12.27
CA ALA A 130 -5.20 1.55 12.97
C ALA A 130 -3.99 1.09 12.13
N ALA A 131 -4.19 0.80 10.85
CA ALA A 131 -3.12 0.42 9.93
C ALA A 131 -2.10 1.57 9.72
N THR A 132 -2.59 2.80 9.58
CA THR A 132 -1.73 3.99 9.46
C THR A 132 -0.89 4.18 10.72
N ALA A 133 -1.49 4.09 11.92
CA ALA A 133 -0.79 4.22 13.19
C ALA A 133 0.28 3.13 13.39
N GLU A 134 0.00 1.90 12.97
CA GLU A 134 0.96 0.80 13.02
C GLU A 134 2.17 1.06 12.12
N ILE A 135 1.95 1.51 10.87
CA ILE A 135 3.02 1.87 9.94
C ILE A 135 3.83 3.04 10.50
N VAL A 136 3.19 4.10 10.98
CA VAL A 136 3.86 5.25 11.61
C VAL A 136 4.71 4.82 12.81
N ALA A 137 4.20 3.91 13.65
CA ALA A 137 4.97 3.37 14.77
C ALA A 137 6.21 2.60 14.31
N ALA A 138 6.13 1.87 13.19
CA ALA A 138 7.28 1.20 12.59
C ALA A 138 8.30 2.21 12.04
N LEU A 139 7.86 3.20 11.27
CA LEU A 139 8.72 4.28 10.77
C LEU A 139 9.43 5.02 11.90
N ARG A 140 8.74 5.24 13.03
CA ARG A 140 9.32 5.86 14.23
C ARG A 140 10.40 4.98 14.85
N ARG A 141 10.16 3.66 14.99
CA ARG A 141 11.18 2.71 15.47
C ARG A 141 12.41 2.64 14.56
N TRP A 142 12.20 2.86 13.26
CA TRP A 142 13.31 2.88 12.28
C TRP A 142 14.07 4.21 12.26
N GLY A 143 13.55 5.26 12.90
CA GLY A 143 14.22 6.57 13.02
C GLY A 143 14.29 7.34 11.70
N VAL A 144 13.34 7.12 10.77
CA VAL A 144 13.39 7.69 9.42
C VAL A 144 12.80 9.08 9.30
N PHE A 145 12.17 9.63 10.36
CA PHE A 145 11.64 10.99 10.38
C PHE A 145 11.92 11.71 11.70
N GLY A 146 11.75 13.03 11.74
CA GLY A 146 12.00 13.89 12.90
C GLY A 146 11.62 15.34 12.60
N ARG A 147 11.57 16.20 13.64
CA ARG A 147 11.10 17.60 13.55
C ARG A 147 11.94 18.50 12.66
N ASP A 148 13.14 18.11 12.35
CA ASP A 148 14.10 18.78 11.45
C ASP A 148 14.13 18.17 10.06
N ARG A 149 13.40 17.07 9.82
CA ARG A 149 13.42 16.31 8.57
C ARG A 149 12.25 16.68 7.64
N SER A 150 12.52 16.57 6.36
CA SER A 150 11.55 16.76 5.27
C SER A 150 11.23 15.44 4.58
N MET A 151 9.94 15.19 4.33
CA MET A 151 9.42 13.98 3.68
C MET A 151 8.80 14.31 2.32
N LEU A 152 9.04 13.44 1.35
CA LEU A 152 8.28 13.33 0.10
C LEU A 152 7.57 11.97 0.09
N GLU A 153 6.24 11.95 -0.05
CA GLU A 153 5.48 10.72 -0.27
C GLU A 153 5.08 10.57 -1.75
N ILE A 154 5.43 9.43 -2.35
CA ILE A 154 5.07 9.07 -3.73
C ILE A 154 3.77 8.26 -3.71
N GLY A 155 2.71 8.80 -4.33
CA GLY A 155 1.37 8.19 -4.28
C GLY A 155 0.71 8.40 -2.92
N CYS A 156 0.63 9.65 -2.46
CA CYS A 156 0.12 10.01 -1.12
C CYS A 156 -1.39 9.74 -0.94
N GLY A 157 -2.12 9.48 -2.03
CA GLY A 157 -3.54 9.24 -2.00
C GLY A 157 -4.30 10.35 -1.31
N ILE A 158 -5.04 10.01 -0.26
CA ILE A 158 -5.86 10.94 0.54
C ILE A 158 -5.09 11.62 1.68
N GLY A 159 -3.74 11.57 1.70
CA GLY A 159 -2.90 12.30 2.65
C GLY A 159 -2.86 11.75 4.07
N ARG A 160 -3.03 10.44 4.26
CA ARG A 160 -3.10 9.82 5.59
C ARG A 160 -1.78 9.88 6.37
N PHE A 161 -0.64 9.78 5.67
CA PHE A 161 0.67 9.86 6.31
C PHE A 161 1.13 11.30 6.54
N GLU A 162 0.81 12.22 5.64
CA GLU A 162 1.03 13.64 5.88
C GLU A 162 0.24 14.10 7.10
N GLU A 163 -1.03 13.70 7.24
CA GLU A 163 -1.84 14.00 8.42
C GLU A 163 -1.20 13.45 9.70
N ALA A 164 -0.80 12.18 9.68
CA ALA A 164 -0.28 11.48 10.86
C ALA A 164 1.11 11.98 11.29
N LEU A 165 1.95 12.43 10.34
CA LEU A 165 3.36 12.78 10.57
C LEU A 165 3.60 14.29 10.63
N ALA A 166 2.64 15.14 10.25
CA ALA A 166 2.84 16.59 10.15
C ALA A 166 3.43 17.23 11.42
N ALA A 167 3.01 16.80 12.62
CA ALA A 167 3.51 17.33 13.88
C ALA A 167 4.96 16.93 14.21
N GLU A 168 5.49 15.94 13.52
CA GLU A 168 6.81 15.34 13.74
C GLU A 168 7.78 15.57 12.58
N LEU A 169 7.40 16.39 11.58
CA LEU A 169 8.22 16.73 10.43
C LEU A 169 8.37 18.25 10.28
N ALA A 170 9.51 18.68 9.72
CA ALA A 170 9.69 20.07 9.30
C ALA A 170 8.82 20.39 8.07
N LEU A 171 8.74 19.45 7.13
CA LEU A 171 7.98 19.58 5.89
C LEU A 171 7.48 18.19 5.46
N ALA A 172 6.22 18.08 5.05
CA ALA A 172 5.66 16.92 4.39
C ALA A 172 5.12 17.34 3.01
N VAL A 173 5.56 16.66 1.96
CA VAL A 173 5.09 16.88 0.59
C VAL A 173 4.52 15.57 0.07
N GLY A 174 3.24 15.56 -0.28
CA GLY A 174 2.59 14.42 -0.93
C GLY A 174 2.43 14.67 -2.43
N ILE A 175 2.76 13.66 -3.24
CA ILE A 175 2.49 13.68 -4.68
C ILE A 175 1.58 12.52 -5.07
N ASP A 176 0.66 12.80 -5.99
CA ASP A 176 -0.21 11.80 -6.58
C ASP A 176 -0.56 12.16 -8.03
N VAL A 177 -0.97 11.17 -8.80
CA VAL A 177 -1.46 11.36 -10.18
C VAL A 177 -2.94 11.72 -10.21
N SER A 178 -3.70 11.36 -9.17
CA SER A 178 -5.15 11.58 -9.05
C SER A 178 -5.46 12.95 -8.46
N ALA A 179 -6.18 13.78 -9.21
CA ALA A 179 -6.67 15.07 -8.72
C ALA A 179 -7.74 14.93 -7.62
N VAL A 180 -8.51 13.84 -7.64
CA VAL A 180 -9.55 13.55 -6.64
C VAL A 180 -8.92 13.20 -5.31
N MET A 181 -7.91 12.31 -5.31
CA MET A 181 -7.12 11.98 -4.12
C MET A 181 -6.54 13.24 -3.48
N LEU A 182 -5.88 14.08 -4.26
CA LEU A 182 -5.25 15.31 -3.75
C LEU A 182 -6.25 16.33 -3.20
N ARG A 183 -7.48 16.37 -3.71
CA ARG A 183 -8.54 17.18 -3.07
C ARG A 183 -8.90 16.65 -1.68
N ALA A 184 -9.04 15.34 -1.54
CA ALA A 184 -9.29 14.71 -0.25
C ALA A 184 -8.11 14.92 0.71
N ALA A 185 -6.86 14.78 0.23
CA ALA A 185 -5.65 15.02 1.01
C ALA A 185 -5.56 16.46 1.54
N ARG A 186 -5.84 17.45 0.68
CA ARG A 186 -5.87 18.87 1.10
C ARG A 186 -6.96 19.14 2.14
N ALA A 187 -8.12 18.53 2.00
CA ALA A 187 -9.19 18.66 2.99
C ALA A 187 -8.80 18.02 4.34
N ARG A 188 -8.19 16.83 4.30
CA ARG A 188 -7.72 16.10 5.48
C ARG A 188 -6.63 16.85 6.24
N CYS A 189 -5.70 17.47 5.53
CA CYS A 189 -4.57 18.19 6.12
C CYS A 189 -4.81 19.71 6.24
N ALA A 190 -6.07 20.16 6.15
CA ALA A 190 -6.40 21.59 6.26
C ALA A 190 -5.86 22.20 7.57
N GLY A 191 -5.23 23.37 7.44
CA GLY A 191 -4.63 24.08 8.58
C GLY A 191 -3.21 23.63 8.99
N ARG A 192 -2.61 22.65 8.32
CA ARG A 192 -1.23 22.21 8.56
C ARG A 192 -0.28 22.98 7.64
N ALA A 193 0.39 24.01 8.18
CA ALA A 193 1.23 24.92 7.40
C ALA A 193 2.47 24.28 6.76
N ASN A 194 2.93 23.14 7.33
CA ASN A 194 4.09 22.38 6.86
C ASN A 194 3.73 21.23 5.92
N VAL A 195 2.48 21.12 5.46
CA VAL A 195 2.03 20.08 4.53
C VAL A 195 1.65 20.69 3.20
N SER A 196 2.10 20.08 2.11
CA SER A 196 1.73 20.49 0.75
C SER A 196 1.51 19.29 -0.16
N PHE A 197 0.69 19.50 -1.21
CA PHE A 197 0.33 18.44 -2.15
C PHE A 197 0.47 18.93 -3.59
N LEU A 198 1.11 18.11 -4.44
CA LEU A 198 1.35 18.39 -5.84
C LEU A 198 0.84 17.26 -6.73
N GLN A 199 0.04 17.58 -7.74
CA GLN A 199 -0.29 16.64 -8.79
C GLN A 199 0.89 16.49 -9.75
N THR A 200 1.31 15.27 -10.04
CA THR A 200 2.43 14.98 -10.95
C THR A 200 1.99 14.07 -12.09
N SER A 201 2.88 13.93 -13.08
CA SER A 201 2.67 12.98 -14.18
C SER A 201 2.78 11.50 -13.74
N GLY A 202 3.38 11.25 -12.57
CA GLY A 202 3.74 9.89 -12.12
C GLY A 202 4.88 9.25 -12.92
N LEU A 203 5.58 10.01 -13.76
CA LEU A 203 6.66 9.47 -14.60
C LEU A 203 8.05 9.69 -14.01
N ASP A 204 8.20 10.67 -13.13
CA ASP A 204 9.47 11.03 -12.47
C ASP A 204 9.23 11.96 -11.26
N LEU A 205 10.33 12.38 -10.62
CA LEU A 205 10.35 13.38 -9.55
C LEU A 205 10.98 14.72 -10.03
N ALA A 206 10.94 15.01 -11.31
CA ALA A 206 11.54 16.20 -11.91
C ALA A 206 11.13 17.54 -11.29
N PRO A 207 9.93 17.75 -10.71
CA PRO A 207 9.59 18.98 -10.00
C PRO A 207 10.47 19.30 -8.79
N PHE A 208 11.19 18.30 -8.24
CA PHE A 208 11.97 18.46 -7.01
C PHE A 208 13.46 18.60 -7.30
N ARG A 209 14.10 19.47 -6.51
CA ARG A 209 15.56 19.70 -6.59
C ARG A 209 16.32 18.53 -5.99
N ASP A 210 17.58 18.38 -6.40
CA ASP A 210 18.50 17.44 -5.81
C ASP A 210 18.67 17.71 -4.31
N ARG A 211 18.80 16.63 -3.52
CA ARG A 211 19.13 16.69 -2.09
C ARG A 211 18.17 17.60 -1.28
N SER A 212 16.86 17.54 -1.59
CA SER A 212 15.84 18.38 -0.95
C SER A 212 15.09 17.68 0.18
N PHE A 213 15.13 16.35 0.24
CA PHE A 213 14.41 15.56 1.23
C PHE A 213 15.31 14.66 2.07
N ASP A 214 14.86 14.36 3.29
CA ASP A 214 15.50 13.42 4.21
C ASP A 214 14.85 12.04 4.18
N LEU A 215 13.57 11.97 3.78
CA LEU A 215 12.78 10.75 3.62
C LEU A 215 12.01 10.82 2.30
N VAL A 216 12.11 9.76 1.50
CA VAL A 216 11.15 9.43 0.44
C VAL A 216 10.37 8.22 0.91
N LEU A 217 9.06 8.37 1.05
CA LEU A 217 8.13 7.32 1.46
C LEU A 217 7.26 6.91 0.28
N ALA A 218 6.98 5.64 0.12
CA ALA A 218 6.04 5.10 -0.84
C ALA A 218 5.28 3.93 -0.21
N VAL A 219 3.97 4.09 0.00
CA VAL A 219 3.13 3.06 0.61
C VAL A 219 2.10 2.61 -0.41
N ASP A 220 2.14 1.33 -0.79
CA ASP A 220 1.26 0.69 -1.78
C ASP A 220 1.23 1.40 -3.16
N SER A 221 2.18 2.27 -3.47
CA SER A 221 2.26 2.99 -4.75
C SER A 221 3.22 2.34 -5.76
N PHE A 222 4.31 1.71 -5.31
CA PHE A 222 5.27 1.03 -6.19
C PHE A 222 4.68 -0.13 -7.00
N PRO A 223 3.71 -0.91 -6.52
CA PRO A 223 3.07 -1.94 -7.35
C PRO A 223 2.51 -1.41 -8.67
N TYR A 224 2.01 -0.18 -8.70
CA TYR A 224 1.50 0.47 -9.92
C TYR A 224 2.62 0.95 -10.85
N LEU A 225 3.78 1.32 -10.30
CA LEU A 225 4.99 1.58 -11.10
C LEU A 225 5.50 0.28 -11.74
N VAL A 226 5.47 -0.83 -11.00
CA VAL A 226 5.82 -2.17 -11.52
C VAL A 226 4.85 -2.57 -12.65
N GLN A 227 3.56 -2.34 -12.49
CA GLN A 227 2.56 -2.58 -13.53
C GLN A 227 2.81 -1.72 -14.79
N ALA A 228 3.26 -0.47 -14.62
CA ALA A 228 3.61 0.41 -15.74
C ALA A 228 4.97 0.08 -16.39
N GLY A 229 5.76 -0.81 -15.80
CA GLY A 229 6.96 -1.38 -16.38
C GLY A 229 8.25 -1.11 -15.63
N PRO A 230 9.26 -1.99 -15.80
CA PRO A 230 10.50 -1.96 -15.01
C PRO A 230 11.33 -0.67 -15.21
N ALA A 231 11.25 -0.05 -16.39
CA ALA A 231 11.94 1.22 -16.64
C ALA A 231 11.39 2.37 -15.77
N LEU A 232 10.10 2.36 -15.45
CA LEU A 232 9.49 3.38 -14.60
C LEU A 232 9.91 3.19 -13.13
N VAL A 233 9.97 1.94 -12.66
CA VAL A 233 10.48 1.61 -11.32
C VAL A 233 11.94 2.06 -11.19
N ALA A 234 12.79 1.70 -12.16
CA ALA A 234 14.19 2.09 -12.17
C ALA A 234 14.37 3.62 -12.12
N ARG A 235 13.56 4.35 -12.89
CA ARG A 235 13.56 5.81 -12.89
C ARG A 235 13.19 6.35 -11.52
N HIS A 236 12.13 5.85 -10.87
CA HIS A 236 11.71 6.34 -9.55
C HIS A 236 12.75 6.05 -8.46
N VAL A 237 13.44 4.90 -8.49
CA VAL A 237 14.53 4.61 -7.56
C VAL A 237 15.72 5.54 -7.78
N ALA A 238 16.09 5.80 -9.04
CA ALA A 238 17.16 6.75 -9.37
C ALA A 238 16.80 8.20 -8.98
N GLU A 239 15.57 8.63 -9.23
CA GLU A 239 15.07 9.94 -8.84
C GLU A 239 14.98 10.10 -7.32
N ALA A 240 14.56 9.03 -6.59
CA ALA A 240 14.61 9.03 -5.12
C ALA A 240 16.05 9.23 -4.61
N ALA A 241 17.04 8.57 -5.24
CA ALA A 241 18.44 8.81 -4.92
C ALA A 241 18.86 10.26 -5.21
N ARG A 242 18.35 10.88 -6.26
CA ARG A 242 18.66 12.27 -6.63
C ARG A 242 18.09 13.26 -5.61
N VAL A 243 16.81 13.12 -5.27
CA VAL A 243 16.10 14.08 -4.41
C VAL A 243 16.42 13.93 -2.92
N LEU A 244 16.87 12.74 -2.49
CA LEU A 244 17.30 12.51 -1.10
C LEU A 244 18.63 13.19 -0.81
N ARG A 245 18.82 13.70 0.40
CA ARG A 245 20.13 14.07 0.94
C ARG A 245 21.01 12.84 1.16
N PRO A 246 22.33 12.95 1.15
CA PRO A 246 23.22 11.88 1.62
C PRO A 246 22.81 11.42 3.02
N GLY A 247 22.69 10.11 3.23
CA GLY A 247 22.18 9.53 4.48
C GLY A 247 20.66 9.58 4.64
N GLY A 248 19.93 10.12 3.65
CA GLY A 248 18.46 10.11 3.65
C GLY A 248 17.88 8.72 3.34
N ASP A 249 16.64 8.53 3.71
CA ASP A 249 15.96 7.26 3.72
C ASP A 249 14.97 7.13 2.55
N LEU A 250 15.03 6.02 1.81
CA LEU A 250 13.98 5.56 0.90
C LEU A 250 13.25 4.39 1.56
N VAL A 251 11.98 4.58 1.88
CA VAL A 251 11.13 3.52 2.43
C VAL A 251 10.05 3.17 1.43
N ILE A 252 10.05 1.91 0.97
CA ILE A 252 9.03 1.36 0.09
C ILE A 252 8.27 0.30 0.86
N LEU A 253 7.00 0.55 1.10
CA LEU A 253 6.07 -0.40 1.71
C LEU A 253 5.24 -0.99 0.59
N ASN A 254 5.54 -2.24 0.25
CA ASN A 254 5.05 -3.03 -0.87
C ASN A 254 5.65 -2.62 -2.23
N LEU A 255 6.56 -3.46 -2.75
CA LEU A 255 7.20 -3.21 -4.04
C LEU A 255 6.30 -3.65 -5.21
N SER A 256 5.63 -4.80 -5.08
CA SER A 256 4.75 -5.33 -6.12
C SER A 256 3.60 -6.16 -5.54
N TYR A 257 2.60 -6.46 -6.37
CA TYR A 257 1.51 -7.40 -6.06
C TYR A 257 1.69 -8.77 -6.72
N ARG A 258 2.92 -9.13 -7.17
CA ARG A 258 3.16 -10.42 -7.88
C ARG A 258 3.34 -11.63 -6.97
N ASP A 259 3.22 -11.46 -5.65
CA ASP A 259 3.36 -12.51 -4.62
C ASP A 259 4.67 -13.32 -4.70
N ASP A 260 5.74 -12.68 -5.19
CA ASP A 260 7.11 -13.22 -5.24
C ASP A 260 8.09 -12.26 -4.56
N LEU A 261 8.18 -12.39 -3.23
CA LEU A 261 9.09 -11.57 -2.43
C LEU A 261 10.56 -11.79 -2.81
N GLY A 262 10.91 -12.98 -3.30
CA GLY A 262 12.26 -13.27 -3.78
C GLY A 262 12.61 -12.47 -5.03
N ALA A 263 11.67 -12.35 -5.97
CA ALA A 263 11.84 -11.49 -7.15
C ALA A 263 11.92 -10.01 -6.74
N ASP A 264 11.06 -9.55 -5.82
CA ASP A 264 11.10 -8.17 -5.33
C ASP A 264 12.44 -7.80 -4.72
N ARG A 265 13.00 -8.68 -3.89
CA ARG A 265 14.34 -8.50 -3.31
C ARG A 265 15.43 -8.40 -4.36
N ARG A 266 15.44 -9.31 -5.35
CA ARG A 266 16.43 -9.29 -6.43
C ARG A 266 16.34 -8.03 -7.27
N ASP A 267 15.14 -7.61 -7.64
CA ASP A 267 14.91 -6.43 -8.45
C ASP A 267 15.34 -5.16 -7.72
N LEU A 268 14.89 -5.00 -6.46
CA LEU A 268 15.26 -3.82 -5.68
C LEU A 268 16.75 -3.77 -5.37
N ALA A 269 17.39 -4.91 -5.05
CA ALA A 269 18.84 -4.98 -4.84
C ALA A 269 19.63 -4.59 -6.11
N ALA A 270 19.11 -4.94 -7.29
CA ALA A 270 19.73 -4.52 -8.55
C ALA A 270 19.59 -2.99 -8.77
N LEU A 271 18.43 -2.42 -8.49
CA LEU A 271 18.16 -0.99 -8.63
C LEU A 271 18.89 -0.13 -7.58
N ALA A 272 19.11 -0.66 -6.37
CA ALA A 272 19.79 0.03 -5.29
C ALA A 272 21.32 0.13 -5.48
N ARG A 273 21.89 -0.65 -6.40
CA ARG A 273 23.35 -0.71 -6.58
C ARG A 273 23.98 0.65 -6.84
N GLY A 274 25.02 0.96 -6.06
CA GLY A 274 25.79 2.20 -6.19
C GLY A 274 25.17 3.41 -5.49
N ALA A 275 23.85 3.44 -5.31
CA ALA A 275 23.15 4.59 -4.74
C ALA A 275 22.70 4.39 -3.29
N PHE A 276 22.37 3.17 -2.90
CA PHE A 276 21.77 2.87 -1.60
C PHE A 276 22.47 1.71 -0.87
N ASP A 277 22.36 1.74 0.46
CA ASP A 277 22.59 0.61 1.35
C ASP A 277 21.23 0.09 1.84
N ILE A 278 21.00 -1.22 1.72
CA ILE A 278 19.73 -1.83 2.12
C ILE A 278 19.76 -2.11 3.63
N ARG A 279 18.80 -1.57 4.38
CA ARG A 279 18.62 -1.78 5.82
C ARG A 279 17.54 -2.82 6.13
N ARG A 280 16.45 -2.84 5.31
CA ARG A 280 15.38 -3.83 5.37
C ARG A 280 15.13 -4.34 3.97
N ASP A 281 15.01 -5.64 3.85
CA ASP A 281 14.87 -6.33 2.56
C ASP A 281 13.61 -7.19 2.58
N GLY A 282 12.44 -6.54 2.47
CA GLY A 282 11.16 -7.22 2.40
C GLY A 282 10.77 -7.88 3.72
N THR A 283 10.86 -7.16 4.85
CA THR A 283 10.36 -7.64 6.15
C THR A 283 8.84 -7.49 6.24
N ARG A 284 8.18 -8.44 6.90
CA ARG A 284 6.73 -8.40 7.19
C ARG A 284 6.57 -8.34 8.70
N GLU A 285 6.05 -7.23 9.22
CA GLU A 285 6.01 -6.97 10.67
C GLU A 285 4.73 -6.25 11.11
N PHE A 286 3.69 -6.27 10.25
CA PHE A 286 2.44 -5.54 10.48
C PHE A 286 1.28 -6.49 10.77
N ARG A 287 0.32 -6.03 11.60
CA ARG A 287 -0.87 -6.80 12.01
C ARG A 287 -2.14 -6.39 11.25
N HIS A 288 -2.16 -5.20 10.65
CA HIS A 288 -3.30 -4.69 9.91
C HIS A 288 -3.03 -4.55 8.42
N TRP A 289 -1.78 -4.87 7.99
CA TRP A 289 -1.33 -4.78 6.62
C TRP A 289 -0.32 -5.91 6.34
N ASP A 290 -0.36 -6.52 5.15
CA ASP A 290 0.44 -7.70 4.79
C ASP A 290 1.61 -7.40 3.88
N GLY A 291 1.82 -6.15 3.52
CA GLY A 291 2.87 -5.76 2.60
C GLY A 291 4.28 -5.95 3.17
N ALA A 292 5.24 -6.03 2.28
CA ALA A 292 6.65 -6.16 2.60
C ALA A 292 7.34 -4.78 2.68
N ALA A 293 8.12 -4.58 3.74
CA ALA A 293 8.84 -3.34 3.98
C ALA A 293 10.28 -3.41 3.46
N PHE A 294 10.63 -2.46 2.61
CA PHE A 294 12.00 -2.21 2.15
C PHE A 294 12.46 -0.86 2.65
N HIS A 295 13.66 -0.82 3.24
CA HIS A 295 14.26 0.41 3.74
C HIS A 295 15.70 0.50 3.23
N LEU A 296 15.98 1.56 2.52
CA LEU A 296 17.26 1.85 1.88
C LEU A 296 17.78 3.20 2.38
N VAL A 297 19.09 3.31 2.59
CA VAL A 297 19.73 4.56 2.98
C VAL A 297 20.62 5.04 1.84
N ARG A 298 20.43 6.29 1.40
CA ARG A 298 21.25 6.89 0.35
C ARG A 298 22.70 6.99 0.80
N ARG A 299 23.63 6.48 -0.02
CA ARG A 299 25.07 6.60 0.23
C ARG A 299 25.52 8.05 0.16
N GLY A 300 26.47 8.42 0.99
CA GLY A 300 27.21 9.66 0.86
C GLY A 300 28.17 9.56 -0.33
N THR A 301 27.97 10.39 -1.34
CA THR A 301 28.97 10.65 -2.39
C THR A 301 29.47 12.07 -2.23
#